data_c6043b0cd9d385757c502d6d247721ce
#
_entry.id   c6043b0cd9d385757c502d6d247721ce
#
_cell.length_a   1.000
_cell.length_b   1.000
_cell.length_c   1.000
_cell.angle_alpha   90.00
_cell.angle_beta   90.00
_cell.angle_gamma   90.00
#
_symmetry.space_group_name_H-M   'P 1'
#
loop_
_entity.id
_entity.type
_entity.pdbx_description
1 polymer ?
#
loop_
_entity_poly.entity_id
_entity_poly.type
_entity_poly.pdbx_seq_one_letter_code
_entity_poly.pdbx_strand_id
1 'polypeptide(L)'
;MVFDPARAEGLNDDVVALYQRAEMYLIEVIRRALVKTGESPTWAEAQLLAIRQERGNIEGMADALHKRLGTTWRNTIDEAYLRGQIDAERELANVPETLIPNRPIPQALNTAAVYALTSEAITTMEPVHRNLVRRVDDIWKRIGVEATGYSVSGAMTTQQAAQRAFTRMARDGLPFFVDKSGRKWGLDTYAEMAVRTMTNKALRAGHTDTMVQHGIDLVVVSSHKNPAPQCAPFERKVLSLTGKYSAGTHRIGGNIVNVKGSMRDAEASGLHHPNCRHTHSGYVPGFTRVSDAPYDGDDSGYKATQKQRYYERQIRASKRMEAAAIDERDVRAARQRKNAYQAKLRAHITEHDLPRRRHREQMRQPASGAVGLSFDD
;
A
#
# COMPACT_ATOMS: atom_id res chain seq x y z
N MET A 1 -11.78 22.98 -9.55
CA MET A 1 -10.93 22.56 -8.40
C MET A 1 -10.53 21.14 -8.71
N VAL A 2 -9.26 20.85 -8.91
CA VAL A 2 -8.82 19.49 -9.28
C VAL A 2 -8.97 18.57 -8.06
N PHE A 3 -9.52 17.40 -8.28
CA PHE A 3 -9.68 16.35 -7.28
C PHE A 3 -8.32 15.97 -6.65
N ASP A 4 -8.18 16.13 -5.33
CA ASP A 4 -6.93 15.91 -4.61
C ASP A 4 -6.83 14.47 -4.08
N PRO A 5 -5.93 13.64 -4.63
CA PRO A 5 -5.72 12.27 -4.16
C PRO A 5 -5.16 12.17 -2.74
N ALA A 6 -4.65 13.26 -2.16
CA ALA A 6 -4.19 13.27 -0.77
C ALA A 6 -5.34 13.01 0.22
N ARG A 7 -6.59 13.24 -0.17
CA ARG A 7 -7.78 12.95 0.64
C ARG A 7 -8.00 11.46 0.91
N ALA A 8 -7.41 10.58 0.07
CA ALA A 8 -7.45 9.13 0.30
C ALA A 8 -6.34 8.64 1.25
N GLU A 9 -5.31 9.44 1.52
CA GLU A 9 -4.15 8.97 2.32
C GLU A 9 -4.53 8.57 3.74
N GLY A 10 -5.49 9.25 4.40
CA GLY A 10 -5.95 8.90 5.76
C GLY A 10 -6.77 7.61 5.84
N LEU A 11 -7.48 7.24 4.77
CA LEU A 11 -8.32 6.02 4.73
C LEU A 11 -7.51 4.72 4.74
N ASN A 12 -6.25 4.80 4.38
CA ASN A 12 -5.38 3.62 4.26
C ASN A 12 -4.76 3.20 5.59
N ASP A 13 -4.77 4.08 6.59
CA ASP A 13 -3.95 3.92 7.79
C ASP A 13 -4.41 2.75 8.65
N ASP A 14 -5.70 2.49 8.77
CA ASP A 14 -6.26 1.43 9.60
C ASP A 14 -5.93 0.04 9.06
N VAL A 15 -6.15 -0.18 7.76
CA VAL A 15 -5.81 -1.47 7.13
C VAL A 15 -4.31 -1.74 7.19
N VAL A 16 -3.47 -0.74 6.88
CA VAL A 16 -2.01 -0.86 6.95
C VAL A 16 -1.57 -1.12 8.39
N ALA A 17 -2.17 -0.46 9.37
CA ALA A 17 -1.86 -0.65 10.78
C ALA A 17 -2.13 -2.09 11.25
N LEU A 18 -3.22 -2.72 10.80
CA LEU A 18 -3.53 -4.12 11.12
C LEU A 18 -2.42 -5.06 10.64
N TYR A 19 -1.94 -4.91 9.41
CA TYR A 19 -0.84 -5.73 8.88
C TYR A 19 0.49 -5.47 9.57
N GLN A 20 0.78 -4.22 9.91
CA GLN A 20 1.99 -3.87 10.67
C GLN A 20 1.97 -4.48 12.07
N ARG A 21 0.83 -4.42 12.78
CA ARG A 21 0.67 -5.06 14.09
C ARG A 21 0.86 -6.58 14.00
N ALA A 22 0.29 -7.22 12.98
CA ALA A 22 0.46 -8.65 12.76
C ALA A 22 1.94 -9.02 12.49
N GLU A 23 2.66 -8.27 11.66
CA GLU A 23 4.08 -8.50 11.40
C GLU A 23 4.92 -8.34 12.67
N MET A 24 4.67 -7.29 13.45
CA MET A 24 5.38 -7.05 14.70
C MET A 24 5.09 -8.09 15.77
N TYR A 25 3.84 -8.60 15.83
CA TYR A 25 3.47 -9.71 16.71
C TYR A 25 4.24 -10.99 16.35
N LEU A 26 4.33 -11.34 15.06
CA LEU A 26 5.08 -12.50 14.61
C LEU A 26 6.58 -12.37 14.93
N ILE A 27 7.15 -11.18 14.76
CA ILE A 27 8.53 -10.91 15.16
C ILE A 27 8.71 -11.15 16.67
N GLU A 28 7.80 -10.68 17.50
CA GLU A 28 7.86 -10.85 18.94
C GLU A 28 7.70 -12.32 19.36
N VAL A 29 6.78 -13.07 18.74
CA VAL A 29 6.61 -14.50 18.98
C VAL A 29 7.91 -15.26 18.68
N ILE A 30 8.53 -15.00 17.52
CA ILE A 30 9.78 -15.63 17.14
C ILE A 30 10.89 -15.24 18.10
N ARG A 31 11.00 -13.96 18.47
CA ARG A 31 12.01 -13.48 19.41
C ARG A 31 11.89 -14.18 20.77
N ARG A 32 10.67 -14.26 21.34
CA ARG A 32 10.43 -14.94 22.63
C ARG A 32 10.82 -16.41 22.58
N ALA A 33 10.49 -17.10 21.51
CA ALA A 33 10.86 -18.50 21.37
C ALA A 33 12.39 -18.68 21.29
N LEU A 34 13.11 -17.81 20.57
CA LEU A 34 14.57 -17.84 20.51
C LEU A 34 15.23 -17.55 21.88
N VAL A 35 14.68 -16.61 22.64
CA VAL A 35 15.17 -16.30 23.99
C VAL A 35 14.93 -17.47 24.94
N LYS A 36 13.76 -18.11 24.89
CA LYS A 36 13.38 -19.20 25.80
C LYS A 36 14.26 -20.45 25.64
N THR A 37 14.76 -20.71 24.45
CA THR A 37 15.53 -21.94 24.17
C THR A 37 17.02 -21.81 24.44
N GLY A 38 17.54 -20.59 24.56
CA GLY A 38 18.93 -20.32 24.96
C GLY A 38 19.98 -21.11 24.16
N GLU A 39 21.14 -21.39 24.80
CA GLU A 39 22.16 -22.30 24.31
C GLU A 39 21.94 -23.70 24.91
N SER A 40 21.45 -24.64 24.13
CA SER A 40 21.19 -26.01 24.53
C SER A 40 21.77 -26.99 23.52
N PRO A 41 22.34 -28.14 23.94
CA PRO A 41 22.72 -29.22 23.03
C PRO A 41 21.55 -29.73 22.17
N THR A 42 20.33 -29.65 22.70
CA THR A 42 19.07 -30.03 22.05
C THR A 42 18.31 -28.81 21.50
N TRP A 43 19.03 -27.76 21.13
CA TRP A 43 18.45 -26.49 20.72
C TRP A 43 17.39 -26.64 19.60
N ALA A 44 17.65 -27.46 18.58
CA ALA A 44 16.74 -27.65 17.47
C ALA A 44 15.41 -28.29 17.92
N GLU A 45 15.44 -29.24 18.85
CA GLU A 45 14.26 -29.88 19.42
C GLU A 45 13.48 -28.90 20.29
N ALA A 46 14.17 -28.14 21.14
CA ALA A 46 13.57 -27.11 21.98
C ALA A 46 12.89 -26.01 21.14
N GLN A 47 13.49 -25.63 20.02
CA GLN A 47 12.91 -24.70 19.06
C GLN A 47 11.61 -25.26 18.44
N LEU A 48 11.62 -26.50 17.97
CA LEU A 48 10.44 -27.14 17.41
C LEU A 48 9.30 -27.21 18.42
N LEU A 49 9.61 -27.48 19.68
CA LEU A 49 8.63 -27.50 20.75
C LEU A 49 8.04 -26.11 21.04
N ALA A 50 8.90 -25.09 21.11
CA ALA A 50 8.48 -23.70 21.32
C ALA A 50 7.55 -23.21 20.20
N ILE A 51 7.85 -23.55 18.94
CA ILE A 51 7.00 -23.21 17.78
C ILE A 51 5.64 -23.88 17.88
N ARG A 52 5.62 -25.18 18.21
CA ARG A 52 4.34 -25.91 18.36
C ARG A 52 3.46 -25.29 19.44
N GLN A 53 4.06 -24.81 20.53
CA GLN A 53 3.34 -24.10 21.61
C GLN A 53 2.75 -22.77 21.13
N GLU A 54 3.46 -22.03 20.26
CA GLU A 54 3.00 -20.73 19.74
C GLU A 54 2.05 -20.86 18.53
N ARG A 55 1.93 -22.05 17.94
CA ARG A 55 1.13 -22.27 16.73
C ARG A 55 -0.33 -21.86 16.90
N GLY A 56 -0.95 -22.24 18.01
CA GLY A 56 -2.34 -21.86 18.32
C GLY A 56 -2.52 -20.33 18.42
N ASN A 57 -1.54 -19.63 18.99
CA ASN A 57 -1.55 -18.18 19.09
C ASN A 57 -1.42 -17.53 17.69
N ILE A 58 -0.60 -18.10 16.81
CA ILE A 58 -0.42 -17.61 15.45
C ILE A 58 -1.66 -17.87 14.60
N GLU A 59 -2.28 -19.04 14.72
CA GLU A 59 -3.55 -19.38 14.06
C GLU A 59 -4.67 -18.45 14.53
N GLY A 60 -4.83 -18.27 15.85
CA GLY A 60 -5.81 -17.35 16.41
C GLY A 60 -5.61 -15.89 15.95
N MET A 61 -4.35 -15.45 15.86
CA MET A 61 -4.02 -14.12 15.31
C MET A 61 -4.39 -14.02 13.83
N ALA A 62 -4.09 -15.05 13.02
CA ALA A 62 -4.42 -15.06 11.60
C ALA A 62 -5.93 -14.99 11.36
N ASP A 63 -6.72 -15.72 12.16
CA ASP A 63 -8.19 -15.72 12.10
C ASP A 63 -8.77 -14.36 12.52
N ALA A 64 -8.27 -13.79 13.62
CA ALA A 64 -8.69 -12.47 14.09
C ALA A 64 -8.36 -11.38 13.06
N LEU A 65 -7.15 -11.43 12.48
CA LEU A 65 -6.75 -10.54 11.41
C LEU A 65 -7.66 -10.66 10.20
N HIS A 66 -7.96 -11.89 9.75
CA HIS A 66 -8.84 -12.13 8.61
C HIS A 66 -10.24 -11.55 8.84
N LYS A 67 -10.83 -11.83 10.02
CA LYS A 67 -12.16 -11.33 10.40
C LYS A 67 -12.20 -9.79 10.44
N ARG A 68 -11.22 -9.17 11.09
CA ARG A 68 -11.15 -7.70 11.23
C ARG A 68 -10.92 -7.03 9.89
N LEU A 69 -10.07 -7.59 9.05
CA LEU A 69 -9.78 -7.04 7.73
C LEU A 69 -11.00 -6.99 6.83
N GLY A 70 -11.88 -7.99 6.86
CA GLY A 70 -13.11 -7.98 6.05
C GLY A 70 -13.98 -6.76 6.34
N THR A 71 -14.18 -6.44 7.62
CA THR A 71 -14.94 -5.25 8.04
C THR A 71 -14.19 -3.95 7.71
N THR A 72 -12.89 -3.90 8.01
CA THR A 72 -12.08 -2.70 7.76
C THR A 72 -11.97 -2.39 6.26
N TRP A 73 -11.79 -3.40 5.42
CA TRP A 73 -11.79 -3.22 3.97
C TRP A 73 -13.12 -2.68 3.46
N ARG A 74 -14.23 -3.25 3.90
CA ARG A 74 -15.57 -2.77 3.51
C ARG A 74 -15.72 -1.28 3.85
N ASN A 75 -15.47 -0.90 5.08
CA ASN A 75 -15.59 0.49 5.52
C ASN A 75 -14.67 1.43 4.73
N THR A 76 -13.43 1.01 4.47
CA THR A 76 -12.47 1.80 3.69
C THR A 76 -12.94 2.00 2.23
N ILE A 77 -13.46 0.95 1.59
CA ILE A 77 -13.95 1.02 0.21
C ILE A 77 -15.25 1.84 0.12
N ASP A 78 -16.20 1.62 1.07
CA ASP A 78 -17.45 2.38 1.15
C ASP A 78 -17.15 3.88 1.26
N GLU A 79 -16.29 4.25 2.20
CA GLU A 79 -15.92 5.65 2.44
C GLU A 79 -15.17 6.25 1.24
N ALA A 80 -14.27 5.51 0.63
CA ALA A 80 -13.53 5.99 -0.54
C ALA A 80 -14.47 6.22 -1.73
N TYR A 81 -15.39 5.30 -1.98
CA TYR A 81 -16.38 5.43 -3.05
C TYR A 81 -17.29 6.64 -2.82
N LEU A 82 -17.84 6.77 -1.61
CA LEU A 82 -18.68 7.91 -1.21
C LEU A 82 -17.95 9.25 -1.35
N ARG A 83 -16.68 9.32 -0.95
CA ARG A 83 -15.86 10.53 -1.17
C ARG A 83 -15.72 10.86 -2.65
N GLY A 84 -15.56 9.85 -3.50
CA GLY A 84 -15.53 10.03 -4.95
C GLY A 84 -16.83 10.64 -5.49
N GLN A 85 -17.99 10.14 -5.04
CA GLN A 85 -19.31 10.70 -5.39
C GLN A 85 -19.43 12.18 -4.94
N ILE A 86 -19.09 12.46 -3.68
CA ILE A 86 -19.16 13.82 -3.11
C ILE A 86 -18.23 14.78 -3.89
N ASP A 87 -17.04 14.35 -4.27
CA ASP A 87 -16.12 15.19 -5.01
C ASP A 87 -16.62 15.47 -6.43
N ALA A 88 -17.27 14.49 -7.09
CA ALA A 88 -17.92 14.68 -8.38
C ALA A 88 -19.09 15.69 -8.29
N GLU A 89 -19.96 15.56 -7.29
CA GLU A 89 -21.07 16.50 -7.06
C GLU A 89 -20.56 17.93 -6.80
N ARG A 90 -19.49 18.07 -6.05
CA ARG A 90 -18.86 19.39 -5.83
C ARG A 90 -18.26 19.99 -7.09
N GLU A 91 -17.71 19.18 -7.97
CA GLU A 91 -17.24 19.65 -9.27
C GLU A 91 -18.42 20.14 -10.13
N LEU A 92 -19.49 19.33 -10.21
CA LEU A 92 -20.69 19.65 -10.99
C LEU A 92 -21.42 20.88 -10.46
N ALA A 93 -21.44 21.12 -9.17
CA ALA A 93 -22.02 22.30 -8.56
C ALA A 93 -21.41 23.64 -9.05
N ASN A 94 -20.19 23.60 -9.60
CA ASN A 94 -19.53 24.75 -10.19
C ASN A 94 -19.77 24.88 -11.71
N VAL A 95 -20.44 23.90 -12.34
CA VAL A 95 -20.75 23.90 -13.76
C VAL A 95 -22.13 24.51 -13.98
N PRO A 96 -22.30 25.44 -14.95
CA PRO A 96 -23.63 25.96 -15.28
C PRO A 96 -24.62 24.84 -15.59
N GLU A 97 -25.81 24.92 -15.01
CA GLU A 97 -26.85 23.89 -15.14
C GLU A 97 -27.17 23.51 -16.58
N THR A 98 -27.14 24.49 -17.48
CA THR A 98 -27.41 24.33 -18.91
C THR A 98 -26.38 23.46 -19.64
N LEU A 99 -25.24 23.22 -19.03
CA LEU A 99 -24.14 22.42 -19.58
C LEU A 99 -24.08 20.99 -19.00
N ILE A 100 -24.94 20.66 -18.03
CA ILE A 100 -25.05 19.30 -17.44
C ILE A 100 -26.19 18.58 -18.14
N PRO A 101 -25.89 17.48 -18.88
CA PRO A 101 -26.93 16.80 -19.69
C PRO A 101 -28.05 16.17 -18.87
N ASN A 102 -27.73 15.57 -17.72
CA ASN A 102 -28.67 14.87 -16.86
C ASN A 102 -28.62 15.38 -15.43
N ARG A 103 -29.78 15.34 -14.74
CA ARG A 103 -29.84 15.59 -13.28
C ARG A 103 -30.51 14.41 -12.60
N PRO A 104 -29.75 13.36 -12.35
CA PRO A 104 -30.28 12.24 -11.60
C PRO A 104 -30.67 12.68 -10.19
N ILE A 105 -31.66 12.02 -9.60
CA ILE A 105 -31.87 12.08 -8.16
C ILE A 105 -30.60 11.52 -7.51
N PRO A 106 -30.02 12.20 -6.50
CA PRO A 106 -28.84 11.70 -5.79
C PRO A 106 -29.04 10.24 -5.42
N GLN A 107 -28.25 9.36 -6.01
CA GLN A 107 -28.38 7.93 -5.75
C GLN A 107 -27.64 7.58 -4.47
N ALA A 108 -28.25 6.65 -3.71
CA ALA A 108 -27.54 5.95 -2.65
C ALA A 108 -26.28 5.25 -3.21
N LEU A 109 -25.39 4.89 -2.32
CA LEU A 109 -24.17 4.14 -2.61
C LEU A 109 -24.45 3.00 -3.62
N ASN A 110 -23.69 2.91 -4.70
CA ASN A 110 -23.76 1.78 -5.63
C ASN A 110 -23.23 0.51 -4.95
N THR A 111 -24.11 -0.18 -4.25
CA THR A 111 -23.76 -1.34 -3.42
C THR A 111 -23.14 -2.47 -4.24
N ALA A 112 -23.51 -2.63 -5.51
CA ALA A 112 -22.93 -3.64 -6.39
C ALA A 112 -21.48 -3.32 -6.74
N ALA A 113 -21.18 -2.07 -7.08
CA ALA A 113 -19.81 -1.61 -7.35
C ALA A 113 -18.93 -1.74 -6.10
N VAL A 114 -19.41 -1.29 -4.96
CA VAL A 114 -18.72 -1.40 -3.68
C VAL A 114 -18.47 -2.84 -3.29
N TYR A 115 -19.46 -3.72 -3.46
CA TYR A 115 -19.29 -5.14 -3.20
C TYR A 115 -18.22 -5.78 -4.10
N ALA A 116 -18.23 -5.46 -5.40
CA ALA A 116 -17.23 -5.96 -6.34
C ALA A 116 -15.81 -5.49 -5.96
N LEU A 117 -15.65 -4.21 -5.63
CA LEU A 117 -14.36 -3.64 -5.21
C LEU A 117 -13.86 -4.23 -3.88
N THR A 118 -14.75 -4.42 -2.91
CA THR A 118 -14.42 -5.05 -1.63
C THR A 118 -14.00 -6.52 -1.83
N SER A 119 -14.73 -7.26 -2.65
CA SER A 119 -14.39 -8.64 -2.99
C SER A 119 -13.03 -8.74 -3.70
N GLU A 120 -12.74 -7.84 -4.62
CA GLU A 120 -11.44 -7.75 -5.29
C GLU A 120 -10.30 -7.46 -4.29
N ALA A 121 -10.54 -6.53 -3.35
CA ALA A 121 -9.57 -6.19 -2.31
C ALA A 121 -9.25 -7.39 -1.42
N ILE A 122 -10.28 -8.09 -0.94
CA ILE A 122 -10.14 -9.29 -0.11
C ILE A 122 -9.42 -10.39 -0.88
N THR A 123 -9.83 -10.67 -2.12
CA THR A 123 -9.22 -11.70 -2.97
C THR A 123 -7.74 -11.40 -3.27
N THR A 124 -7.38 -10.13 -3.44
CA THR A 124 -5.99 -9.71 -3.65
C THR A 124 -5.11 -10.04 -2.43
N MET A 125 -5.67 -9.96 -1.22
CA MET A 125 -4.94 -10.21 0.03
C MET A 125 -5.04 -11.66 0.53
N GLU A 126 -5.96 -12.45 0.02
CA GLU A 126 -6.21 -13.84 0.47
C GLU A 126 -4.97 -14.74 0.42
N PRO A 127 -4.11 -14.72 -0.63
CA PRO A 127 -2.89 -15.53 -0.65
C PRO A 127 -1.92 -15.20 0.48
N VAL A 128 -1.93 -13.96 0.96
CA VAL A 128 -1.12 -13.54 2.11
C VAL A 128 -1.64 -14.17 3.38
N HIS A 129 -2.96 -14.16 3.61
CA HIS A 129 -3.59 -14.70 4.81
C HIS A 129 -3.49 -16.21 4.93
N ARG A 130 -3.83 -16.93 3.86
CA ARG A 130 -3.78 -18.41 3.83
C ARG A 130 -2.40 -18.99 4.14
N ASN A 131 -1.35 -18.26 3.76
CA ASN A 131 0.01 -18.76 3.91
C ASN A 131 0.70 -18.26 5.19
N LEU A 132 0.03 -17.46 6.02
CA LEU A 132 0.66 -16.80 7.16
C LEU A 132 1.27 -17.81 8.15
N VAL A 133 0.49 -18.80 8.58
CA VAL A 133 0.95 -19.87 9.51
C VAL A 133 2.08 -20.68 8.88
N ARG A 134 1.90 -21.13 7.63
CA ARG A 134 2.93 -21.88 6.88
C ARG A 134 4.22 -21.10 6.74
N ARG A 135 4.16 -19.78 6.52
CA ARG A 135 5.35 -18.94 6.37
C ARG A 135 6.12 -18.79 7.67
N VAL A 136 5.44 -18.81 8.80
CA VAL A 136 6.12 -18.84 10.10
C VAL A 136 6.89 -20.16 10.24
N ASP A 137 6.32 -21.29 9.90
CA ASP A 137 7.03 -22.58 9.87
C ASP A 137 8.25 -22.55 8.96
N ASP A 138 8.14 -21.95 7.76
CA ASP A 138 9.25 -21.81 6.82
C ASP A 138 10.37 -20.91 7.36
N ILE A 139 10.02 -19.82 8.08
CA ILE A 139 10.98 -18.94 8.75
C ILE A 139 11.77 -19.71 9.80
N TRP A 140 11.08 -20.48 10.62
CA TRP A 140 11.71 -21.29 11.65
C TRP A 140 12.66 -22.34 11.08
N LYS A 141 12.24 -23.07 10.04
CA LYS A 141 13.09 -24.01 9.35
C LYS A 141 14.38 -23.36 8.84
N ARG A 142 14.27 -22.16 8.28
CA ARG A 142 15.45 -21.41 7.81
C ARG A 142 16.36 -20.99 8.95
N ILE A 143 15.81 -20.47 10.04
CA ILE A 143 16.59 -20.12 11.23
C ILE A 143 17.33 -21.37 11.73
N GLY A 144 16.66 -22.52 11.82
CA GLY A 144 17.25 -23.77 12.25
C GLY A 144 18.39 -24.24 11.35
N VAL A 145 18.17 -24.28 10.04
CA VAL A 145 19.19 -24.69 9.06
C VAL A 145 20.42 -23.79 9.12
N GLU A 146 20.22 -22.48 9.14
CA GLU A 146 21.35 -21.53 9.20
C GLU A 146 22.08 -21.59 10.54
N ALA A 147 21.35 -21.69 11.66
CA ALA A 147 21.94 -21.81 12.98
C ALA A 147 22.80 -23.06 13.10
N THR A 148 22.30 -24.22 12.63
CA THR A 148 23.03 -25.49 12.63
C THR A 148 24.28 -25.39 11.76
N GLY A 149 24.19 -24.83 10.56
CA GLY A 149 25.34 -24.68 9.65
C GLY A 149 26.49 -23.87 10.26
N TYR A 150 26.19 -22.75 10.90
CA TYR A 150 27.22 -21.93 11.54
C TYR A 150 27.74 -22.54 12.85
N SER A 151 26.92 -23.22 13.61
CA SER A 151 27.34 -23.91 14.82
C SER A 151 28.27 -25.07 14.52
N VAL A 152 27.96 -25.90 13.53
CA VAL A 152 28.81 -27.02 13.10
C VAL A 152 30.16 -26.54 12.57
N SER A 153 30.21 -25.39 11.89
CA SER A 153 31.47 -24.81 11.42
C SER A 153 32.32 -24.18 12.54
N GLY A 154 31.82 -24.10 13.77
CA GLY A 154 32.49 -23.45 14.89
C GLY A 154 32.62 -21.91 14.76
N ALA A 155 31.99 -21.29 13.76
CA ALA A 155 32.13 -19.87 13.48
C ALA A 155 31.41 -18.98 14.51
N MET A 156 30.33 -19.47 15.12
CA MET A 156 29.54 -18.78 16.15
C MET A 156 28.67 -19.76 16.94
N THR A 157 28.14 -19.33 18.08
CA THR A 157 27.19 -20.16 18.83
C THR A 157 25.88 -20.31 18.07
N THR A 158 25.11 -21.36 18.37
CA THR A 158 23.81 -21.62 17.76
C THR A 158 22.86 -20.45 17.94
N GLN A 159 22.85 -19.85 19.14
CA GLN A 159 22.01 -18.68 19.45
C GLN A 159 22.41 -17.45 18.64
N GLN A 160 23.72 -17.16 18.53
CA GLN A 160 24.23 -16.07 17.70
C GLN A 160 23.89 -16.25 16.23
N ALA A 161 24.01 -17.48 15.70
CA ALA A 161 23.65 -17.80 14.34
C ALA A 161 22.16 -17.65 14.07
N ALA A 162 21.33 -18.13 15.01
CA ALA A 162 19.87 -17.99 14.94
C ALA A 162 19.45 -16.51 14.99
N GLN A 163 20.05 -15.72 15.90
CA GLN A 163 19.81 -14.27 15.97
C GLN A 163 20.19 -13.58 14.66
N ARG A 164 21.35 -13.91 14.09
CA ARG A 164 21.81 -13.33 12.82
C ARG A 164 20.83 -13.65 11.68
N ALA A 165 20.38 -14.90 11.58
CA ALA A 165 19.40 -15.33 10.59
C ALA A 165 18.07 -14.57 10.76
N PHE A 166 17.58 -14.51 11.99
CA PHE A 166 16.34 -13.82 12.32
C PHE A 166 16.41 -12.32 12.06
N THR A 167 17.49 -11.64 12.48
CA THR A 167 17.70 -10.21 12.22
C THR A 167 17.70 -9.91 10.71
N ARG A 168 18.32 -10.78 9.90
CA ARG A 168 18.29 -10.63 8.43
C ARG A 168 16.88 -10.77 7.88
N MET A 169 16.12 -11.75 8.33
CA MET A 169 14.73 -11.95 7.91
C MET A 169 13.84 -10.77 8.33
N ALA A 170 13.99 -10.27 9.55
CA ALA A 170 13.28 -9.10 10.03
C ALA A 170 13.65 -7.83 9.25
N ARG A 171 14.92 -7.68 8.84
CA ARG A 171 15.35 -6.58 7.96
C ARG A 171 14.63 -6.63 6.61
N ASP A 172 14.59 -7.77 5.99
CA ASP A 172 14.06 -7.95 4.63
C ASP A 172 12.50 -7.92 4.62
N GLY A 173 11.89 -7.88 5.80
CA GLY A 173 10.48 -8.16 6.05
C GLY A 173 10.25 -9.66 6.12
N LEU A 174 9.37 -10.12 6.97
CA LEU A 174 9.00 -11.52 6.94
C LEU A 174 8.43 -11.78 5.53
N PRO A 175 9.07 -12.63 4.68
CA PRO A 175 8.66 -12.76 3.27
C PRO A 175 7.35 -13.53 3.19
N PHE A 176 6.24 -12.80 3.13
CA PHE A 176 4.90 -13.41 3.10
C PHE A 176 4.39 -13.70 1.70
N PHE A 177 4.95 -13.02 0.69
CA PHE A 177 4.45 -13.16 -0.68
C PHE A 177 5.58 -13.07 -1.71
N VAL A 178 5.52 -13.94 -2.71
CA VAL A 178 6.34 -13.85 -3.91
C VAL A 178 5.39 -13.66 -5.09
N ASP A 179 5.51 -12.55 -5.80
CA ASP A 179 4.65 -12.28 -6.94
C ASP A 179 5.04 -13.13 -8.18
N LYS A 180 4.23 -13.02 -9.23
CA LYS A 180 4.45 -13.78 -10.47
C LYS A 180 5.80 -13.48 -11.15
N SER A 181 6.40 -12.32 -10.85
CA SER A 181 7.73 -11.94 -11.36
C SER A 181 8.88 -12.45 -10.49
N GLY A 182 8.58 -13.21 -9.42
CA GLY A 182 9.57 -13.69 -8.46
C GLY A 182 10.00 -12.66 -7.40
N ARG A 183 9.38 -11.51 -7.35
CA ARG A 183 9.69 -10.46 -6.37
C ARG A 183 9.14 -10.82 -5.01
N LYS A 184 9.99 -10.75 -3.99
CA LYS A 184 9.63 -10.95 -2.59
C LYS A 184 9.04 -9.68 -2.00
N TRP A 185 7.87 -9.78 -1.37
CA TRP A 185 7.18 -8.71 -0.70
C TRP A 185 7.11 -8.97 0.81
N GLY A 186 7.50 -8.00 1.62
CA GLY A 186 7.16 -7.98 3.04
C GLY A 186 5.68 -7.64 3.23
N LEU A 187 5.11 -8.12 4.32
CA LEU A 187 3.69 -7.97 4.64
C LEU A 187 3.25 -6.49 4.65
N ASP A 188 3.99 -5.65 5.36
CA ASP A 188 3.73 -4.20 5.47
C ASP A 188 3.74 -3.50 4.11
N THR A 189 4.72 -3.82 3.28
CA THR A 189 4.92 -3.16 1.98
C THR A 189 3.87 -3.60 0.96
N TYR A 190 3.50 -4.88 0.96
CA TYR A 190 2.45 -5.39 0.08
C TYR A 190 1.08 -4.84 0.49
N ALA A 191 0.78 -4.83 1.79
CA ALA A 191 -0.44 -4.24 2.31
C ALA A 191 -0.55 -2.75 1.96
N GLU A 192 0.51 -1.95 2.18
CA GLU A 192 0.53 -0.53 1.82
C GLU A 192 0.24 -0.32 0.32
N MET A 193 0.80 -1.14 -0.55
CA MET A 193 0.55 -1.08 -1.99
C MET A 193 -0.89 -1.45 -2.34
N ALA A 194 -1.39 -2.58 -1.83
CA ALA A 194 -2.72 -3.08 -2.13
C ALA A 194 -3.81 -2.13 -1.63
N VAL A 195 -3.70 -1.67 -0.38
CA VAL A 195 -4.68 -0.74 0.22
C VAL A 195 -4.75 0.54 -0.58
N ARG A 196 -3.61 1.17 -0.86
CA ARG A 196 -3.58 2.42 -1.65
C ARG A 196 -4.20 2.24 -3.03
N THR A 197 -3.88 1.14 -3.70
CA THR A 197 -4.39 0.86 -5.05
C THR A 197 -5.91 0.69 -5.03
N MET A 198 -6.43 -0.10 -4.09
CA MET A 198 -7.87 -0.38 -4.02
C MET A 198 -8.68 0.84 -3.54
N THR A 199 -8.19 1.59 -2.56
CA THR A 199 -8.83 2.82 -2.10
C THR A 199 -8.91 3.87 -3.22
N ASN A 200 -7.83 4.07 -3.97
CA ASN A 200 -7.83 4.98 -5.11
C ASN A 200 -8.75 4.48 -6.24
N LYS A 201 -8.85 3.17 -6.45
CA LYS A 201 -9.79 2.58 -7.42
C LYS A 201 -11.24 2.85 -7.01
N ALA A 202 -11.57 2.65 -5.73
CA ALA A 202 -12.92 2.92 -5.22
C ALA A 202 -13.31 4.40 -5.31
N LEU A 203 -12.39 5.27 -4.95
CA LEU A 203 -12.57 6.72 -5.03
C LEU A 203 -12.84 7.17 -6.48
N ARG A 204 -12.05 6.68 -7.45
CA ARG A 204 -12.28 6.97 -8.87
C ARG A 204 -13.59 6.37 -9.39
N ALA A 205 -13.94 5.17 -8.93
CA ALA A 205 -15.20 4.53 -9.33
C ALA A 205 -16.41 5.36 -8.90
N GLY A 206 -16.46 5.83 -7.64
CA GLY A 206 -17.53 6.70 -7.17
C GLY A 206 -17.63 8.00 -7.97
N HIS A 207 -16.48 8.64 -8.24
CA HIS A 207 -16.44 9.84 -9.07
C HIS A 207 -16.93 9.57 -10.52
N THR A 208 -16.41 8.51 -11.15
CA THR A 208 -16.80 8.12 -12.52
C THR A 208 -18.28 7.81 -12.64
N ASP A 209 -18.83 7.01 -11.71
CA ASP A 209 -20.26 6.66 -11.73
C ASP A 209 -21.14 7.91 -11.65
N THR A 210 -20.78 8.86 -10.78
CA THR A 210 -21.50 10.14 -10.66
C THR A 210 -21.41 10.95 -11.96
N MET A 211 -20.22 11.10 -12.56
CA MET A 211 -20.06 11.83 -13.82
C MET A 211 -20.89 11.22 -14.94
N VAL A 212 -20.87 9.87 -15.08
CA VAL A 212 -21.64 9.16 -16.11
C VAL A 212 -23.14 9.33 -15.89
N GLN A 213 -23.64 9.28 -14.64
CA GLN A 213 -25.06 9.51 -14.33
C GLN A 213 -25.51 10.92 -14.74
N HIS A 214 -24.66 11.92 -14.59
CA HIS A 214 -24.94 13.28 -15.05
C HIS A 214 -24.73 13.49 -16.56
N GLY A 215 -24.36 12.44 -17.30
CA GLY A 215 -24.13 12.49 -18.76
C GLY A 215 -22.78 13.09 -19.14
N ILE A 216 -21.88 13.27 -18.18
CA ILE A 216 -20.51 13.75 -18.42
C ILE A 216 -19.61 12.54 -18.75
N ASP A 217 -19.29 12.36 -20.03
CA ASP A 217 -18.41 11.28 -20.49
C ASP A 217 -16.93 11.68 -20.56
N LEU A 218 -16.66 12.96 -20.73
CA LEU A 218 -15.30 13.45 -20.88
C LEU A 218 -14.71 13.86 -19.51
N VAL A 219 -13.47 13.45 -19.30
CA VAL A 219 -12.70 13.80 -18.09
C VAL A 219 -11.30 14.24 -18.46
N VAL A 220 -10.69 15.06 -17.62
CA VAL A 220 -9.27 15.46 -17.70
C VAL A 220 -8.49 14.80 -16.59
N VAL A 221 -7.35 14.17 -16.93
CA VAL A 221 -6.46 13.51 -15.97
C VAL A 221 -5.71 14.54 -15.15
N SER A 222 -5.65 14.35 -13.84
CA SER A 222 -4.90 15.22 -12.92
C SER A 222 -3.40 15.25 -13.25
N SER A 223 -2.73 16.30 -12.84
CA SER A 223 -1.28 16.46 -12.96
C SER A 223 -0.64 16.53 -11.59
N HIS A 224 0.53 15.93 -11.45
CA HIS A 224 1.27 15.88 -10.19
C HIS A 224 2.72 16.31 -10.37
N LYS A 225 3.31 16.88 -9.33
CA LYS A 225 4.76 17.00 -9.23
C LYS A 225 5.35 15.57 -9.20
N ASN A 226 6.27 15.27 -10.09
CA ASN A 226 6.98 13.98 -10.17
C ASN A 226 6.09 12.78 -10.57
N PRO A 227 5.40 12.81 -11.71
CA PRO A 227 4.58 11.70 -12.19
C PRO A 227 5.43 10.47 -12.52
N ALA A 228 4.81 9.29 -12.42
CA ALA A 228 5.44 8.08 -12.95
C ALA A 228 5.47 8.14 -14.49
N PRO A 229 6.56 7.65 -15.15
CA PRO A 229 6.71 7.74 -16.60
C PRO A 229 5.54 7.18 -17.40
N GLN A 230 4.88 6.11 -16.91
CA GLN A 230 3.70 5.53 -17.58
C GLN A 230 2.43 6.37 -17.43
N CYS A 231 2.33 7.24 -16.42
CA CYS A 231 1.18 8.13 -16.23
C CYS A 231 1.37 9.50 -16.87
N ALA A 232 2.59 9.99 -16.91
CA ALA A 232 2.94 11.32 -17.40
C ALA A 232 2.36 11.67 -18.78
N PRO A 233 2.31 10.76 -19.79
CA PRO A 233 1.73 11.04 -21.09
C PRO A 233 0.23 11.34 -21.08
N PHE A 234 -0.46 11.00 -19.99
CA PHE A 234 -1.90 11.19 -19.82
C PHE A 234 -2.25 12.43 -18.98
N GLU A 235 -1.29 13.02 -18.28
CA GLU A 235 -1.56 14.22 -17.49
C GLU A 235 -2.14 15.34 -18.33
N ARG A 236 -3.20 15.97 -17.82
CA ARG A 236 -3.93 17.04 -18.51
C ARG A 236 -4.52 16.66 -19.86
N LYS A 237 -4.61 15.38 -20.17
CA LYS A 237 -5.28 14.91 -21.38
C LYS A 237 -6.74 14.60 -21.11
N VAL A 238 -7.56 14.87 -22.12
CA VAL A 238 -8.99 14.53 -22.08
C VAL A 238 -9.18 13.09 -22.51
N LEU A 239 -9.90 12.32 -21.70
CA LEU A 239 -10.26 10.93 -21.93
C LEU A 239 -11.78 10.76 -21.96
N SER A 240 -12.28 9.78 -22.71
CA SER A 240 -13.68 9.36 -22.69
C SER A 240 -13.85 8.23 -21.66
N LEU A 241 -14.77 8.38 -20.71
CA LEU A 241 -15.04 7.37 -19.66
C LEU A 241 -15.63 6.11 -20.26
N THR A 242 -16.64 6.25 -21.12
CA THR A 242 -17.38 5.12 -21.70
C THR A 242 -16.81 4.63 -23.04
N GLY A 243 -15.85 5.37 -23.60
CA GLY A 243 -15.33 5.11 -24.96
C GLY A 243 -16.22 5.67 -26.07
N LYS A 244 -17.19 6.51 -25.75
CA LYS A 244 -18.06 7.19 -26.72
C LYS A 244 -17.25 8.01 -27.75
N TYR A 245 -16.15 8.61 -27.31
CA TYR A 245 -15.27 9.39 -28.16
C TYR A 245 -13.92 8.66 -28.27
N SER A 246 -13.55 8.31 -29.51
CA SER A 246 -12.24 7.71 -29.83
C SER A 246 -11.12 8.75 -29.74
N ALA A 247 -9.85 8.30 -29.85
CA ALA A 247 -8.71 9.22 -29.98
C ALA A 247 -8.85 10.11 -31.21
N GLY A 248 -8.63 11.42 -31.04
CA GLY A 248 -8.73 12.38 -32.14
C GLY A 248 -9.48 13.66 -31.76
N THR A 249 -9.75 14.48 -32.77
CA THR A 249 -10.44 15.76 -32.63
C THR A 249 -11.93 15.58 -32.88
N HIS A 250 -12.75 16.04 -31.95
CA HIS A 250 -14.21 15.97 -32.00
C HIS A 250 -14.85 17.37 -31.88
N ARG A 251 -15.99 17.58 -32.58
CA ARG A 251 -16.83 18.77 -32.37
C ARG A 251 -17.96 18.40 -31.41
N ILE A 252 -17.96 18.97 -30.23
CA ILE A 252 -18.92 18.65 -29.16
C ILE A 252 -19.51 19.96 -28.64
N GLY A 253 -20.82 20.13 -28.73
CA GLY A 253 -21.49 21.37 -28.32
C GLY A 253 -20.94 22.62 -29.01
N GLY A 254 -20.52 22.54 -30.26
CA GLY A 254 -19.89 23.64 -31.00
C GLY A 254 -18.39 23.84 -30.71
N ASN A 255 -17.83 23.18 -29.70
CA ASN A 255 -16.43 23.30 -29.29
C ASN A 255 -15.57 22.19 -29.91
N ILE A 256 -14.30 22.51 -30.20
CA ILE A 256 -13.31 21.54 -30.68
C ILE A 256 -12.61 20.95 -29.45
N VAL A 257 -12.66 19.61 -29.32
CA VAL A 257 -12.08 18.87 -28.21
C VAL A 257 -11.13 17.81 -28.75
N ASN A 258 -9.90 17.82 -28.27
CA ASN A 258 -8.91 16.78 -28.59
C ASN A 258 -8.97 15.69 -27.50
N VAL A 259 -9.51 14.53 -27.86
CA VAL A 259 -9.61 13.36 -26.98
C VAL A 259 -8.38 12.47 -27.19
N LYS A 260 -7.68 12.12 -26.11
CA LYS A 260 -6.48 11.26 -26.14
C LYS A 260 -6.83 9.78 -26.37
N GLY A 261 -8.03 9.37 -25.95
CA GLY A 261 -8.53 8.00 -26.06
C GLY A 261 -9.57 7.69 -24.99
N SER A 262 -9.92 6.41 -24.86
CA SER A 262 -10.78 5.97 -23.75
C SER A 262 -9.99 5.81 -22.43
N MET A 263 -10.68 5.90 -21.30
CA MET A 263 -10.12 5.60 -19.99
C MET A 263 -9.56 4.16 -19.96
N ARG A 264 -10.28 3.21 -20.56
CA ARG A 264 -9.86 1.82 -20.66
C ARG A 264 -8.53 1.65 -21.39
N ASP A 265 -8.33 2.34 -22.51
CA ASP A 265 -7.08 2.27 -23.28
C ASP A 265 -5.92 2.93 -22.52
N ALA A 266 -6.20 4.01 -21.82
CA ALA A 266 -5.24 4.69 -20.98
C ALA A 266 -4.78 3.81 -19.80
N GLU A 267 -5.71 3.11 -19.14
CA GLU A 267 -5.39 2.14 -18.09
C GLU A 267 -4.59 0.95 -18.62
N ALA A 268 -4.96 0.41 -19.79
CA ALA A 268 -4.21 -0.65 -20.45
C ALA A 268 -2.78 -0.21 -20.81
N SER A 269 -2.57 1.09 -21.05
CA SER A 269 -1.26 1.70 -21.34
C SER A 269 -0.50 2.14 -20.08
N GLY A 270 -1.01 1.85 -18.87
CA GLY A 270 -0.34 2.05 -17.60
C GLY A 270 -0.82 3.24 -16.75
N LEU A 271 -1.82 4.00 -17.19
CA LEU A 271 -2.50 4.95 -16.30
C LEU A 271 -3.14 4.18 -15.13
N HIS A 272 -3.17 4.76 -13.95
CA HIS A 272 -3.73 4.13 -12.75
C HIS A 272 -3.05 2.81 -12.32
N HIS A 273 -1.77 2.63 -12.67
CA HIS A 273 -0.95 1.49 -12.21
C HIS A 273 -0.93 1.37 -10.66
N PRO A 274 -0.50 0.23 -10.09
CA PRO A 274 -0.37 0.09 -8.63
C PRO A 274 0.39 1.26 -7.99
N ASN A 275 -0.15 1.82 -6.92
CA ASN A 275 0.32 3.05 -6.25
C ASN A 275 0.18 4.36 -7.06
N CYS A 276 -0.52 4.38 -8.17
CA CYS A 276 -0.80 5.60 -8.92
C CYS A 276 -1.59 6.60 -8.05
N ARG A 277 -1.28 7.88 -8.21
CA ARG A 277 -1.96 8.98 -7.51
C ARG A 277 -2.89 9.79 -8.42
N HIS A 278 -2.85 9.51 -9.73
CA HIS A 278 -3.68 10.22 -10.65
C HIS A 278 -5.16 9.93 -10.43
N THR A 279 -5.93 11.01 -10.51
CA THR A 279 -7.39 11.03 -10.55
C THR A 279 -7.81 11.73 -11.84
N HIS A 280 -9.08 11.96 -12.01
CA HIS A 280 -9.61 12.73 -13.13
C HIS A 280 -10.75 13.62 -12.64
N SER A 281 -10.99 14.70 -13.35
CA SER A 281 -12.09 15.64 -13.11
C SER A 281 -12.96 15.73 -14.35
N GLY A 282 -14.23 16.08 -14.18
CA GLY A 282 -15.15 16.28 -15.30
C GLY A 282 -14.64 17.30 -16.31
N TYR A 283 -14.75 17.00 -17.60
CA TYR A 283 -14.42 17.94 -18.67
C TYR A 283 -15.69 18.33 -19.41
N VAL A 284 -16.07 19.58 -19.31
CA VAL A 284 -17.22 20.17 -19.99
C VAL A 284 -16.72 21.07 -21.12
N PRO A 285 -17.00 20.72 -22.40
CA PRO A 285 -16.57 21.49 -23.56
C PRO A 285 -17.01 22.95 -23.49
N GLY A 286 -16.10 23.89 -23.75
CA GLY A 286 -16.37 25.32 -23.67
C GLY A 286 -16.33 25.93 -22.27
N PHE A 287 -16.38 25.12 -21.20
CA PHE A 287 -16.31 25.57 -19.82
C PHE A 287 -15.00 25.20 -19.13
N THR A 288 -14.61 23.92 -19.20
CA THR A 288 -13.38 23.44 -18.55
C THR A 288 -12.13 23.88 -19.34
N ARG A 289 -11.24 24.58 -18.67
CA ARG A 289 -9.95 24.99 -19.23
C ARG A 289 -8.87 24.00 -18.78
N VAL A 290 -8.15 23.46 -19.74
CA VAL A 290 -7.00 22.58 -19.50
C VAL A 290 -5.72 23.35 -19.85
N SER A 291 -4.78 23.38 -18.95
CA SER A 291 -3.47 24.02 -19.21
C SER A 291 -2.60 23.06 -20.03
N ASP A 292 -2.10 23.53 -21.16
CA ASP A 292 -1.19 22.80 -22.03
C ASP A 292 0.27 22.93 -21.56
N ALA A 293 0.63 22.23 -20.49
CA ALA A 293 2.03 22.03 -20.18
C ALA A 293 2.38 20.58 -20.50
N PRO A 294 3.08 20.33 -21.62
CA PRO A 294 3.47 18.97 -21.96
C PRO A 294 4.47 18.42 -20.93
N TYR A 295 4.44 17.10 -20.73
CA TYR A 295 5.48 16.41 -19.98
C TYR A 295 6.80 16.56 -20.77
N ASP A 296 7.83 17.06 -20.11
CA ASP A 296 9.14 17.37 -20.69
C ASP A 296 10.07 16.15 -20.83
N GLY A 297 9.61 14.98 -20.37
CA GLY A 297 10.39 13.74 -20.34
C GLY A 297 11.32 13.61 -19.12
N ASP A 298 11.38 14.61 -18.24
CA ASP A 298 12.19 14.54 -17.02
C ASP A 298 11.56 13.65 -15.95
N ASP A 299 12.21 12.53 -15.63
CA ASP A 299 11.82 11.60 -14.58
C ASP A 299 12.66 11.74 -13.29
N SER A 300 13.52 12.75 -13.20
CA SER A 300 14.41 12.99 -12.05
C SER A 300 13.65 13.11 -10.75
N GLY A 301 12.55 13.84 -10.74
CA GLY A 301 11.67 14.00 -9.59
C GLY A 301 10.96 12.70 -9.19
N TYR A 302 10.58 11.87 -10.16
CA TYR A 302 10.06 10.53 -9.88
C TYR A 302 11.13 9.65 -9.22
N LYS A 303 12.36 9.63 -9.75
CA LYS A 303 13.51 8.91 -9.17
C LYS A 303 13.80 9.38 -7.73
N ALA A 304 13.76 10.68 -7.49
CA ALA A 304 13.90 11.26 -6.15
C ALA A 304 12.81 10.73 -5.19
N THR A 305 11.56 10.69 -5.63
CA THR A 305 10.45 10.11 -4.85
C THR A 305 10.66 8.61 -4.58
N GLN A 306 11.16 7.82 -5.52
CA GLN A 306 11.48 6.41 -5.31
C GLN A 306 12.61 6.23 -4.29
N LYS A 307 13.61 7.12 -4.29
CA LYS A 307 14.71 7.13 -3.33
C LYS A 307 14.21 7.48 -1.92
N GLN A 308 13.30 8.46 -1.79
CA GLN A 308 12.61 8.74 -0.53
C GLN A 308 11.93 7.48 0.03
N ARG A 309 11.12 6.79 -0.79
CA ARG A 309 10.45 5.53 -0.41
C ARG A 309 11.43 4.44 -0.02
N TYR A 310 12.60 4.37 -0.65
CA TYR A 310 13.65 3.46 -0.24
C TYR A 310 14.13 3.75 1.18
N TYR A 311 14.39 5.01 1.52
CA TYR A 311 14.82 5.37 2.88
C TYR A 311 13.73 5.10 3.93
N GLU A 312 12.48 5.41 3.63
CA GLU A 312 11.34 5.10 4.48
C GLU A 312 11.25 3.59 4.79
N ARG A 313 11.41 2.74 3.77
CA ARG A 313 11.49 1.27 3.97
C ARG A 313 12.69 0.85 4.80
N GLN A 314 13.87 1.46 4.63
CA GLN A 314 15.06 1.15 5.44
C GLN A 314 14.88 1.54 6.91
N ILE A 315 14.17 2.61 7.19
CA ILE A 315 13.81 3.00 8.56
C ILE A 315 12.89 1.95 9.19
N ARG A 316 11.83 1.51 8.48
CA ARG A 316 10.95 0.43 8.96
C ARG A 316 11.73 -0.89 9.15
N ALA A 317 12.59 -1.25 8.20
CA ALA A 317 13.46 -2.41 8.31
C ALA A 317 14.33 -2.36 9.58
N SER A 318 14.89 -1.19 9.90
CA SER A 318 15.68 -1.00 11.12
C SER A 318 14.84 -1.14 12.39
N LYS A 319 13.59 -0.70 12.37
CA LYS A 319 12.65 -0.89 13.49
C LYS A 319 12.30 -2.37 13.70
N ARG A 320 12.12 -3.14 12.61
CA ARG A 320 11.91 -4.60 12.69
C ARG A 320 13.17 -5.31 13.25
N MET A 321 14.36 -4.90 12.83
CA MET A 321 15.61 -5.42 13.38
C MET A 321 15.72 -5.11 14.88
N GLU A 322 15.36 -3.91 15.31
CA GLU A 322 15.34 -3.51 16.71
C GLU A 322 14.39 -4.41 17.53
N ALA A 323 13.21 -4.69 17.02
CA ALA A 323 12.23 -5.57 17.65
C ALA A 323 12.66 -7.06 17.66
N ALA A 324 13.41 -7.50 16.65
CA ALA A 324 13.92 -8.87 16.54
C ALA A 324 15.18 -9.11 17.37
N ALA A 325 15.83 -8.05 17.87
CA ALA A 325 17.08 -8.16 18.60
C ALA A 325 16.88 -8.84 19.97
N ILE A 326 17.79 -9.77 20.30
CA ILE A 326 17.79 -10.48 21.58
C ILE A 326 18.76 -9.79 22.55
N ASP A 327 19.88 -9.29 22.07
CA ASP A 327 20.89 -8.65 22.89
C ASP A 327 21.00 -7.12 22.66
N GLU A 328 21.57 -6.41 23.65
CA GLU A 328 21.72 -4.96 23.63
C GLU A 328 22.65 -4.45 22.52
N ARG A 329 23.61 -5.26 22.06
CA ARG A 329 24.51 -4.90 20.96
C ARG A 329 23.71 -4.79 19.66
N ASP A 330 22.83 -5.77 19.39
CA ASP A 330 22.01 -5.79 18.19
C ASP A 330 20.92 -4.71 18.22
N VAL A 331 20.36 -4.41 19.41
CA VAL A 331 19.45 -3.26 19.61
C VAL A 331 20.18 -1.96 19.24
N ARG A 332 21.39 -1.74 19.77
CA ARG A 332 22.19 -0.53 19.47
C ARG A 332 22.52 -0.42 17.98
N ALA A 333 22.91 -1.53 17.34
CA ALA A 333 23.23 -1.56 15.91
C ALA A 333 22.00 -1.21 15.06
N ALA A 334 20.82 -1.75 15.40
CA ALA A 334 19.56 -1.44 14.71
C ALA A 334 19.17 0.04 14.89
N ARG A 335 19.33 0.61 16.09
CA ARG A 335 19.09 2.04 16.37
C ARG A 335 20.03 2.96 15.60
N GLN A 336 21.33 2.63 15.58
CA GLN A 336 22.32 3.39 14.78
C GLN A 336 21.96 3.39 13.29
N ARG A 337 21.59 2.23 12.75
CA ARG A 337 21.12 2.09 11.37
C ARG A 337 19.87 2.94 11.10
N LYS A 338 18.87 2.89 12.00
CA LYS A 338 17.65 3.72 11.91
C LYS A 338 18.01 5.20 11.83
N ASN A 339 18.82 5.68 12.75
CA ASN A 339 19.23 7.09 12.83
C ASN A 339 20.00 7.54 11.57
N ALA A 340 20.87 6.68 11.03
CA ALA A 340 21.60 6.94 9.79
C ALA A 340 20.64 7.09 8.59
N TYR A 341 19.64 6.21 8.46
CA TYR A 341 18.66 6.34 7.38
C TYR A 341 17.71 7.52 7.57
N GLN A 342 17.35 7.88 8.80
CA GLN A 342 16.60 9.10 9.07
C GLN A 342 17.40 10.37 8.70
N ALA A 343 18.70 10.39 8.94
CA ALA A 343 19.57 11.49 8.49
C ALA A 343 19.64 11.58 6.96
N LYS A 344 19.83 10.43 6.27
CA LYS A 344 19.82 10.36 4.81
C LYS A 344 18.46 10.81 4.22
N LEU A 345 17.35 10.41 4.85
CA LEU A 345 16.02 10.84 4.44
C LEU A 345 15.86 12.36 4.57
N ARG A 346 16.27 12.95 5.69
CA ARG A 346 16.20 14.41 5.90
C ARG A 346 17.00 15.17 4.83
N ALA A 347 18.24 14.78 4.60
CA ALA A 347 19.07 15.39 3.57
C ALA A 347 18.41 15.30 2.18
N HIS A 348 17.94 14.12 1.81
CA HIS A 348 17.34 13.87 0.51
C HIS A 348 16.04 14.67 0.27
N ILE A 349 15.14 14.76 1.27
CA ILE A 349 13.90 15.56 1.12
C ILE A 349 14.19 17.05 1.04
N THR A 350 15.22 17.55 1.72
CA THR A 350 15.66 18.95 1.61
C THR A 350 16.25 19.22 0.25
N GLU A 351 17.13 18.37 -0.28
CA GLU A 351 17.77 18.49 -1.59
C GLU A 351 16.77 18.51 -2.75
N HIS A 352 15.72 17.69 -2.67
CA HIS A 352 14.75 17.52 -3.75
C HIS A 352 13.40 18.20 -3.51
N ASP A 353 13.28 19.02 -2.48
CA ASP A 353 12.02 19.68 -2.10
C ASP A 353 10.83 18.70 -2.05
N LEU A 354 11.00 17.60 -1.27
CA LEU A 354 9.99 16.58 -1.11
C LEU A 354 9.30 16.68 0.25
N PRO A 355 7.99 16.41 0.35
CA PRO A 355 7.29 16.41 1.63
C PRO A 355 7.70 15.20 2.46
N ARG A 356 7.99 15.42 3.75
CA ARG A 356 8.23 14.33 4.70
C ARG A 356 6.92 13.64 5.09
N ARG A 357 6.86 12.33 4.97
CA ARG A 357 5.69 11.50 5.30
C ARG A 357 5.98 10.61 6.49
N ARG A 358 5.87 11.17 7.70
CA ARG A 358 6.24 10.49 8.95
C ARG A 358 5.51 9.15 9.17
N HIS A 359 4.22 9.05 8.77
CA HIS A 359 3.45 7.80 8.86
C HIS A 359 4.12 6.63 8.12
N ARG A 360 4.85 6.90 7.02
CA ARG A 360 5.59 5.87 6.24
C ARG A 360 6.89 5.39 6.90
N GLU A 361 7.37 6.11 7.90
CA GLU A 361 8.51 5.69 8.71
C GLU A 361 8.07 4.83 9.91
N GLN A 362 6.76 4.72 10.18
CA GLN A 362 6.24 4.04 11.37
C GLN A 362 6.02 2.54 11.15
N MET A 363 6.16 1.79 12.25
CA MET A 363 5.68 0.44 12.44
C MET A 363 4.76 0.45 13.65
N ARG A 364 3.53 0.00 13.50
CA ARG A 364 2.58 -0.10 14.62
C ARG A 364 2.97 -1.28 15.49
N GLN A 365 3.08 -1.05 16.78
CA GLN A 365 3.36 -2.10 17.75
C GLN A 365 2.05 -2.86 18.09
N PRO A 366 2.12 -4.17 18.43
CA PRO A 366 1.00 -4.85 19.04
C PRO A 366 0.66 -4.17 20.37
N ALA A 367 -0.60 -4.23 20.80
CA ALA A 367 -1.00 -3.72 22.10
C ALA A 367 -0.22 -4.46 23.20
N SER A 368 0.36 -3.72 24.15
CA SER A 368 1.13 -4.29 25.25
C SER A 368 0.23 -5.09 26.18
N GLY A 369 0.51 -6.38 26.39
CA GLY A 369 -0.13 -7.23 27.40
C GLY A 369 -1.10 -8.28 26.88
N ALA A 370 -1.35 -8.39 25.59
CA ALA A 370 -2.24 -9.39 25.04
C ALA A 370 -1.52 -10.72 24.78
N VAL A 371 -1.95 -11.78 25.43
CA VAL A 371 -1.73 -13.20 25.05
C VAL A 371 -2.53 -13.55 23.79
N GLY A 372 -3.11 -12.58 23.13
CA GLY A 372 -3.75 -12.57 21.84
C GLY A 372 -3.76 -11.14 21.32
N LEU A 373 -3.53 -10.93 20.03
CA LEU A 373 -3.74 -9.63 19.42
C LEU A 373 -5.22 -9.27 19.56
N SER A 374 -5.55 -8.35 20.47
CA SER A 374 -6.80 -7.61 20.39
C SER A 374 -6.62 -6.59 19.26
N PHE A 375 -7.47 -6.67 18.24
CA PHE A 375 -7.58 -5.67 17.18
C PHE A 375 -8.71 -4.66 17.52
N ASP A 376 -9.14 -4.60 18.78
CA ASP A 376 -10.32 -3.86 19.22
C ASP A 376 -10.04 -2.41 19.67
N ASP A 377 -8.82 -1.88 19.43
CA ASP A 377 -8.44 -0.48 19.72
C ASP A 377 -8.23 0.33 18.43
#